data_0110dd9c99196b02f5b2cd089bac3268
#
_entry.id   0110dd9c99196b02f5b2cd089bac3268
#
_cell.length_a   1.000
_cell.length_b   1.000
_cell.length_c   1.000
_cell.angle_alpha   90.00
_cell.angle_beta   90.00
_cell.angle_gamma   90.00
#
_symmetry.space_group_name_H-M   'P 1'
#
loop_
_entity.id
_entity.type
_entity.pdbx_description
1 polymer ?
#
loop_
_entity_poly.entity_id
_entity_poly.type
_entity_poly.pdbx_seq_one_letter_code
_entity_poly.pdbx_strand_id
1 'polypeptide(L)'
;MKKKIAILGSTGSIGKTTIDIIKKDIHNFDVILLTSNNNYRELVKQAKELNVKNLIINNKKQYLNLKKKFKNKKINIYNNFHNLSLSSANC
;
A
#
# COMPACT_ATOMS: atom_id res chain seq x y z
N MET A 1 -18.15 8.09 8.53
CA MET A 1 -17.25 8.38 7.40
C MET A 1 -15.87 7.81 7.67
N LYS A 2 -15.31 7.08 6.70
CA LYS A 2 -13.99 6.48 6.87
C LYS A 2 -12.88 7.53 6.77
N LYS A 3 -11.85 7.38 7.60
CA LYS A 3 -10.63 8.19 7.48
C LYS A 3 -9.73 7.60 6.40
N LYS A 4 -9.28 8.43 5.48
CA LYS A 4 -8.33 8.02 4.44
C LYS A 4 -6.93 8.09 5.01
N ILE A 5 -6.20 6.98 4.98
CA ILE A 5 -4.85 6.91 5.55
C ILE A 5 -3.88 6.26 4.58
N ALA A 6 -2.62 6.62 4.71
CA ALA A 6 -1.50 5.98 4.03
C ALA A 6 -0.58 5.38 5.08
N ILE A 7 -0.11 4.16 4.84
CA ILE A 7 0.79 3.49 5.78
C ILE A 7 2.16 3.35 5.11
N LEU A 8 3.14 4.07 5.65
CA LEU A 8 4.50 4.05 5.14
C LEU A 8 5.30 2.95 5.83
N GLY A 9 6.02 2.16 5.05
CA GLY A 9 6.77 1.04 5.59
C GLY A 9 5.87 -0.05 6.17
N SER A 10 4.76 -0.35 5.49
CA SER A 10 3.73 -1.25 6.03
C SER A 10 4.22 -2.68 6.26
N THR A 11 5.31 -3.09 5.64
CA THR A 11 5.85 -4.44 5.81
C THR A 11 6.86 -4.56 6.95
N GLY A 12 7.27 -3.45 7.57
CA GLY A 12 8.14 -3.47 8.74
C GLY A 12 7.38 -3.82 10.01
N SER A 13 8.10 -3.97 11.12
CA SER A 13 7.49 -4.38 12.39
C SER A 13 6.39 -3.43 12.85
N ILE A 14 6.67 -2.13 12.83
CA ILE A 14 5.69 -1.13 13.24
C ILE A 14 4.52 -1.08 12.25
N GLY A 15 4.81 -1.19 10.96
CA GLY A 15 3.78 -1.20 9.94
C GLY A 15 2.83 -2.38 10.06
N LYS A 16 3.35 -3.57 10.33
CA LYS A 16 2.52 -4.76 10.54
C LYS A 16 1.60 -4.61 11.75
N THR A 17 2.12 -4.05 12.83
CA THR A 17 1.32 -3.77 14.02
C THR A 17 0.20 -2.79 13.71
N THR A 18 0.51 -1.73 12.96
CA THR A 18 -0.48 -0.75 12.54
C THR A 18 -1.57 -1.41 11.68
N ILE A 19 -1.18 -2.28 10.76
CA ILE A 19 -2.13 -3.02 9.93
C ILE A 19 -3.06 -3.86 10.77
N ASP A 20 -2.53 -4.56 11.79
CA ASP A 20 -3.36 -5.39 12.66
C ASP A 20 -4.39 -4.56 13.43
N ILE A 21 -3.99 -3.38 13.91
CA ILE A 21 -4.90 -2.47 14.59
C ILE A 21 -6.00 -2.01 13.65
N ILE A 22 -5.64 -1.65 12.43
CA ILE A 22 -6.61 -1.17 11.42
C ILE A 22 -7.58 -2.27 11.02
N LYS A 23 -7.12 -3.51 10.89
CA LYS A 23 -8.00 -4.63 10.56
C LYS A 23 -9.10 -4.84 11.59
N LYS A 24 -8.81 -4.58 12.85
CA LYS A 24 -9.79 -4.71 13.92
C LYS A 24 -10.86 -3.63 13.87
N ASP A 25 -10.60 -2.54 13.16
CA ASP A 25 -11.50 -1.41 13.06
C ASP A 25 -11.64 -0.93 11.61
N ILE A 26 -11.67 -1.90 10.69
CA ILE A 26 -11.59 -1.62 9.25
C ILE A 26 -12.73 -0.73 8.75
N HIS A 27 -13.88 -0.76 9.42
CA HIS A 27 -15.02 0.04 9.00
C HIS A 27 -14.79 1.55 9.14
N ASN A 28 -13.82 1.94 9.96
CA ASN A 28 -13.51 3.34 10.21
C ASN A 28 -12.33 3.87 9.40
N PHE A 29 -11.66 3.00 8.62
CA PHE A 29 -10.47 3.38 7.87
C PHE A 29 -10.56 2.98 6.41
N ASP A 30 -10.07 3.87 5.55
CA ASP A 30 -9.90 3.61 4.13
C ASP A 30 -8.41 3.75 3.83
N VAL A 31 -7.71 2.62 3.73
CA VAL A 31 -6.28 2.64 3.46
C VAL A 31 -6.07 2.85 1.97
N ILE A 32 -5.53 4.00 1.62
CA ILE A 32 -5.40 4.41 0.23
C ILE A 32 -4.01 4.15 -0.35
N LEU A 33 -3.02 3.90 0.50
CA LEU A 33 -1.64 3.69 0.06
C LEU A 33 -0.89 2.83 1.06
N LEU A 34 -0.11 1.89 0.55
CA LEU A 34 0.88 1.14 1.32
C LEU A 34 2.23 1.28 0.64
N THR A 35 3.30 1.39 1.44
CA THR A 35 4.65 1.47 0.90
C THR A 35 5.57 0.44 1.53
N SER A 36 6.56 -0.01 0.78
CA SER A 36 7.60 -0.91 1.26
C SER A 36 8.89 -0.63 0.50
N ASN A 37 10.03 -0.97 1.10
CA ASN A 37 11.31 -0.85 0.41
C ASN A 37 11.49 -1.98 -0.60
N ASN A 38 11.38 -3.22 -0.17
CA ASN A 38 11.61 -4.35 -1.08
C ASN A 38 10.80 -5.61 -0.77
N ASN A 39 9.96 -5.62 0.26
CA ASN A 39 9.16 -6.81 0.60
C ASN A 39 7.83 -6.79 -0.14
N TYR A 40 7.86 -7.06 -1.45
CA TYR A 40 6.68 -6.97 -2.28
C TYR A 40 5.62 -8.02 -1.96
N ARG A 41 6.03 -9.20 -1.49
CA ARG A 41 5.09 -10.29 -1.18
C ARG A 41 4.16 -9.91 -0.04
N GLU A 42 4.74 -9.37 1.04
CA GLU A 42 3.96 -8.91 2.18
C GLU A 42 3.10 -7.70 1.80
N LEU A 43 3.66 -6.80 0.97
CA LEU A 43 2.95 -5.62 0.50
C LEU A 43 1.68 -6.02 -0.29
N VAL A 44 1.80 -6.97 -1.19
CA VAL A 44 0.67 -7.45 -1.99
C VAL A 44 -0.37 -8.14 -1.10
N LYS A 45 0.09 -8.93 -0.14
CA LYS A 45 -0.81 -9.60 0.81
C LYS A 45 -1.63 -8.56 1.59
N GLN A 46 -0.97 -7.52 2.11
CA GLN A 46 -1.63 -6.46 2.84
C GLN A 46 -2.62 -5.69 1.95
N ALA A 47 -2.23 -5.42 0.71
CA ALA A 47 -3.10 -4.72 -0.24
C ALA A 47 -4.39 -5.49 -0.50
N LYS A 48 -4.29 -6.81 -0.64
CA LYS A 48 -5.48 -7.65 -0.83
C LYS A 48 -6.35 -7.68 0.40
N GLU A 49 -5.75 -7.79 1.59
CA GLU A 49 -6.49 -7.84 2.84
C GLU A 49 -7.24 -6.55 3.14
N LEU A 50 -6.64 -5.40 2.80
CA LEU A 50 -7.19 -4.09 3.09
C LEU A 50 -7.84 -3.42 1.86
N ASN A 51 -7.85 -4.10 0.73
CA ASN A 51 -8.41 -3.59 -0.52
C ASN A 51 -7.76 -2.25 -0.94
N VAL A 52 -6.43 -2.19 -0.84
CA VAL A 52 -5.66 -1.00 -1.19
C VAL A 52 -5.32 -1.03 -2.67
N LYS A 53 -5.47 0.11 -3.34
CA LYS A 53 -5.27 0.21 -4.79
C LYS A 53 -3.97 0.91 -5.18
N ASN A 54 -3.27 1.53 -4.25
CA ASN A 54 -2.03 2.24 -4.55
C ASN A 54 -0.90 1.68 -3.70
N LEU A 55 0.17 1.23 -4.36
CA LEU A 55 1.33 0.66 -3.69
C LEU A 55 2.59 1.36 -4.20
N ILE A 56 3.53 1.63 -3.28
CA ILE A 56 4.86 2.12 -3.63
C ILE A 56 5.88 1.10 -3.14
N ILE A 57 6.76 0.69 -4.03
CA ILE A 57 7.89 -0.15 -3.65
C ILE A 57 9.17 0.49 -4.17
N ASN A 58 10.09 0.79 -3.25
CA ASN A 58 11.29 1.56 -3.57
C ASN A 58 12.32 0.76 -4.36
N ASN A 59 12.42 -0.54 -4.12
CA ASN A 59 13.34 -1.39 -4.86
C ASN A 59 12.89 -1.50 -6.31
N LYS A 60 13.70 -1.01 -7.23
CA LYS A 60 13.35 -0.95 -8.64
C LYS A 60 13.09 -2.32 -9.25
N LYS A 61 13.88 -3.32 -8.88
CA LYS A 61 13.71 -4.68 -9.40
C LYS A 61 12.36 -5.27 -8.98
N GLN A 62 12.01 -5.10 -7.72
CA GLN A 62 10.72 -5.57 -7.21
C GLN A 62 9.56 -4.78 -7.81
N TYR A 63 9.74 -3.48 -8.00
CA TYR A 63 8.76 -2.64 -8.66
C TYR A 63 8.42 -3.16 -10.06
N LEU A 64 9.45 -3.47 -10.85
CA LEU A 64 9.25 -4.00 -12.20
C LEU A 64 8.54 -5.35 -12.18
N ASN A 65 8.88 -6.21 -11.21
CA ASN A 65 8.20 -7.50 -11.07
C ASN A 65 6.72 -7.32 -10.75
N LEU A 66 6.39 -6.41 -9.84
CA LEU A 66 5.00 -6.14 -9.47
C LEU A 66 4.22 -5.53 -10.63
N LYS A 67 4.83 -4.62 -11.37
CA LYS A 67 4.18 -4.02 -12.54
C LYS A 67 3.76 -5.09 -13.54
N LYS A 68 4.60 -6.07 -13.77
CA LYS A 68 4.28 -7.17 -14.68
C LYS A 68 3.12 -8.02 -14.16
N LYS A 69 3.13 -8.33 -12.85
CA LYS A 69 2.08 -9.16 -12.25
C LYS A 69 0.72 -8.50 -12.24
N PHE A 70 0.68 -7.18 -12.08
CA PHE A 70 -0.58 -6.46 -11.96
C PHE A 70 -0.89 -5.58 -13.17
N LYS A 71 -0.33 -5.92 -14.32
CA LYS A 71 -0.50 -5.14 -15.54
C LYS A 71 -1.97 -4.91 -15.90
N ASN A 72 -2.82 -5.92 -15.70
CA ASN A 72 -4.24 -5.85 -16.04
C ASN A 72 -5.14 -5.74 -14.81
N LYS A 73 -4.57 -5.40 -13.66
CA LYS A 73 -5.35 -5.25 -12.43
C LYS A 73 -5.58 -3.78 -12.12
N LYS A 74 -6.58 -3.49 -11.30
CA LYS A 74 -6.92 -2.14 -10.90
C LYS A 74 -6.05 -1.63 -9.74
N ILE A 75 -4.83 -2.16 -9.60
CA ILE A 75 -3.87 -1.75 -8.60
C ILE A 75 -2.79 -0.93 -9.27
N ASN A 76 -2.53 0.25 -8.72
CA ASN A 76 -1.50 1.15 -9.21
C ASN A 76 -0.19 0.90 -8.44
N ILE A 77 0.87 0.59 -9.16
CA ILE A 77 2.18 0.32 -8.58
C ILE A 77 3.12 1.45 -8.96
N TYR A 78 3.77 2.04 -7.96
CA TYR A 78 4.71 3.14 -8.14
C TYR A 78 6.06 2.81 -7.53
N ASN A 79 7.12 3.39 -8.07
CA ASN A 79 8.48 3.22 -7.54
C ASN A 79 8.84 4.30 -6.51
N ASN A 80 8.16 5.44 -6.57
CA ASN A 80 8.43 6.56 -5.67
C ASN A 80 7.19 7.43 -5.55
N PHE A 81 7.27 8.42 -4.65
CA PHE A 81 6.15 9.34 -4.41
C PHE A 81 5.93 10.35 -5.53
N HIS A 82 6.93 10.59 -6.38
CA HIS A 82 6.83 11.61 -7.42
C HIS A 82 5.77 11.32 -8.45
N ASN A 83 5.50 10.06 -8.70
CA ASN A 83 4.52 9.63 -9.72
C ASN A 83 3.13 9.40 -9.14
N LEU A 84 2.96 9.68 -7.86
CA LEU A 84 1.73 9.40 -7.15
C LEU A 84 0.97 10.68 -6.88
N SER A 85 -0.33 10.68 -7.19
CA SER A 85 -1.22 11.77 -6.83
C SER A 85 -2.13 11.33 -5.68
N LEU A 86 -1.99 11.99 -4.55
CA LEU A 86 -2.81 11.73 -3.36
C LEU A 86 -3.69 12.93 -3.02
N SER A 87 -4.19 13.61 -4.03
CA SER A 87 -4.98 14.83 -3.83
C SER A 87 -6.20 14.61 -2.95
N SER A 88 -6.71 13.40 -2.89
CA SER A 88 -7.86 13.06 -2.04
C SER A 88 -7.45 12.54 -0.66
N ALA A 89 -6.16 12.45 -0.35
CA ALA A 89 -5.67 11.91 0.91
C ALA A 89 -5.38 13.03 1.90
N ASN A 90 -5.62 12.77 3.18
CA ASN A 90 -5.42 13.73 4.27
C ASN A 90 -4.35 13.26 5.26
N CYS A 91 -3.31 12.61 4.80
CA CYS A 91 -2.27 12.15 5.72
C CYS A 91 -0.89 12.28 5.15
#